data_72f114a74d0c1e9ee5748fd8ded5a361
#
_entry.id   72f114a74d0c1e9ee5748fd8ded5a361
#
_cell.length_a   1.000
_cell.length_b   1.000
_cell.length_c   1.000
_cell.angle_alpha   90.00
_cell.angle_beta   90.00
_cell.angle_gamma   90.00
#
_symmetry.space_group_name_H-M   'P 1'
#
loop_
_entity.id
_entity.type
_entity.pdbx_description
1 polymer ?
#
loop_
_entity_poly.entity_id
_entity_poly.type
_entity_poly.pdbx_seq_one_letter_code
_entity_poly.pdbx_strand_id
1 'polypeptide(L)'
;MQISLLNSANVEYSAEDIFREILCSRGLENEATQKLFLNPPPPTLKSLIKETGIKTTTLKNIQKILDAHIKSGDDICVFGDYDADGITSTAILWQALVYYVKGKNIRVLPFLPDRHRHGYGLSVKAVEEIYNGKSWESTHYPDFSPKLIITVDNGIVANQAADLLSQKG
;
A
#
# COMPACT_ATOMS: atom_id res chain seq x y z
N MET A 1 18.75 26.41 -14.38
CA MET A 1 17.96 25.31 -14.97
C MET A 1 17.84 25.59 -16.45
N GLN A 2 18.50 24.79 -17.29
CA GLN A 2 18.48 25.00 -18.74
C GLN A 2 17.34 24.13 -19.29
N ILE A 3 16.27 24.77 -19.75
CA ILE A 3 15.16 24.07 -20.42
C ILE A 3 15.53 24.08 -21.90
N SER A 4 15.93 22.91 -22.45
CA SER A 4 16.05 22.74 -23.89
C SER A 4 14.72 22.24 -24.43
N LEU A 5 14.15 22.94 -25.39
CA LEU A 5 13.03 22.41 -26.16
C LEU A 5 13.52 21.24 -26.99
N LEU A 6 12.86 20.10 -26.87
CA LEU A 6 13.25 18.86 -27.55
C LEU A 6 13.14 18.96 -29.07
N ASN A 7 12.47 19.96 -29.61
CA ASN A 7 12.46 20.23 -31.04
C ASN A 7 12.07 21.70 -31.34
N SER A 8 12.86 22.36 -32.20
CA SER A 8 12.67 23.76 -32.61
C SER A 8 12.04 23.94 -34.00
N ALA A 9 11.58 22.85 -34.65
CA ALA A 9 10.90 22.90 -35.93
C ALA A 9 9.38 22.96 -35.74
N ASN A 10 8.67 23.75 -36.55
CA ASN A 10 7.22 23.71 -36.69
C ASN A 10 6.81 22.40 -37.37
N VAL A 11 6.86 21.31 -36.66
CA VAL A 11 6.37 20.00 -37.10
C VAL A 11 5.04 19.78 -36.42
N GLU A 12 3.99 19.58 -37.19
CA GLU A 12 2.71 19.07 -36.66
C GLU A 12 2.91 17.61 -36.25
N TYR A 13 2.89 17.35 -34.95
CA TYR A 13 2.95 16.01 -34.42
C TYR A 13 1.54 15.43 -34.29
N SER A 14 1.36 14.21 -34.75
CA SER A 14 0.17 13.44 -34.39
C SER A 14 0.21 13.06 -32.90
N ALA A 15 -0.91 12.68 -32.31
CA ALA A 15 -0.96 12.19 -30.94
C ALA A 15 -0.07 10.95 -30.76
N GLU A 16 0.02 10.08 -31.79
CA GLU A 16 0.88 8.91 -31.81
C GLU A 16 2.36 9.26 -31.78
N ASP A 17 2.77 10.32 -32.51
CA ASP A 17 4.17 10.78 -32.50
C ASP A 17 4.56 11.32 -31.13
N ILE A 18 3.72 12.15 -30.52
CA ILE A 18 3.94 12.67 -29.16
C ILE A 18 4.04 11.53 -28.15
N PHE A 19 3.13 10.56 -28.25
CA PHE A 19 3.12 9.41 -27.36
C PHE A 19 4.39 8.57 -27.51
N ARG A 20 4.83 8.32 -28.74
CA ARG A 20 6.08 7.61 -29.03
C ARG A 20 7.29 8.37 -28.45
N GLU A 21 7.38 9.67 -28.66
CA GLU A 21 8.46 10.50 -28.10
C GLU A 21 8.49 10.44 -26.56
N ILE A 22 7.35 10.46 -25.90
CA ILE A 22 7.25 10.30 -24.44
C ILE A 22 7.79 8.94 -24.01
N LEU A 23 7.44 7.87 -24.70
CA LEU A 23 7.96 6.52 -24.39
C LEU A 23 9.47 6.44 -24.63
N CYS A 24 9.96 6.95 -25.74
CA CYS A 24 11.38 6.98 -26.07
C CYS A 24 12.19 7.80 -25.04
N SER A 25 11.68 8.96 -24.59
CA SER A 25 12.34 9.78 -23.57
C SER A 25 12.44 9.08 -22.19
N ARG A 26 11.68 8.02 -22.00
CA ARG A 26 11.71 7.15 -20.80
C ARG A 26 12.55 5.87 -21.01
N GLY A 27 13.32 5.80 -22.09
CA GLY A 27 14.17 4.65 -22.41
C GLY A 27 13.41 3.45 -23.02
N LEU A 28 12.16 3.65 -23.46
CA LEU A 28 11.35 2.63 -24.11
C LEU A 28 11.46 2.78 -25.63
N GLU A 29 12.64 2.44 -26.19
CA GLU A 29 12.97 2.74 -27.58
C GLU A 29 12.42 1.71 -28.59
N ASN A 30 12.12 0.48 -28.15
CA ASN A 30 11.64 -0.57 -29.04
C ASN A 30 10.20 -0.98 -28.73
N GLU A 31 9.50 -1.45 -29.75
CA GLU A 31 8.07 -1.82 -29.69
C GLU A 31 7.79 -2.89 -28.63
N ALA A 32 8.70 -3.85 -28.43
CA ALA A 32 8.50 -4.92 -27.47
C ALA A 32 8.50 -4.39 -26.01
N THR A 33 9.42 -3.47 -25.69
CA THR A 33 9.48 -2.81 -24.38
C THR A 33 8.30 -1.88 -24.17
N GLN A 34 7.88 -1.14 -25.20
CA GLN A 34 6.68 -0.29 -25.16
C GLN A 34 5.43 -1.12 -24.89
N LYS A 35 5.26 -2.24 -25.62
CA LYS A 35 4.13 -3.14 -25.43
C LYS A 35 4.09 -3.74 -24.02
N LEU A 36 5.24 -4.15 -23.49
CA LEU A 36 5.34 -4.68 -22.12
C LEU A 36 5.01 -3.62 -21.06
N PHE A 37 5.44 -2.38 -21.28
CA PHE A 37 5.16 -1.26 -20.39
C PHE A 37 3.67 -0.88 -20.39
N LEU A 38 3.05 -0.83 -21.57
CA LEU A 38 1.65 -0.45 -21.71
C LEU A 38 0.67 -1.56 -21.32
N ASN A 39 1.10 -2.81 -21.46
CA ASN A 39 0.29 -3.98 -21.14
C ASN A 39 1.12 -4.95 -20.28
N PRO A 40 1.41 -4.58 -19.02
CA PRO A 40 2.21 -5.44 -18.15
C PRO A 40 1.46 -6.75 -17.87
N PRO A 41 2.16 -7.88 -17.82
CA PRO A 41 1.55 -9.14 -17.41
C PRO A 41 1.09 -9.04 -15.96
N PRO A 42 0.07 -9.82 -15.56
CA PRO A 42 -0.34 -9.89 -14.16
C PRO A 42 0.84 -10.23 -13.25
N PRO A 43 0.95 -9.58 -12.08
CA PRO A 43 2.03 -9.86 -11.14
C PRO A 43 1.96 -11.31 -10.65
N THR A 44 3.11 -11.94 -10.55
CA THR A 44 3.26 -13.27 -9.97
C THR A 44 4.16 -13.22 -8.75
N LEU A 45 4.08 -14.21 -7.87
CA LEU A 45 5.00 -14.30 -6.73
C LEU A 45 6.48 -14.32 -7.18
N LYS A 46 6.77 -14.95 -8.32
CA LYS A 46 8.12 -14.99 -8.89
C LYS A 46 8.58 -13.62 -9.37
N SER A 47 7.74 -12.85 -10.08
CA SER A 47 8.06 -11.49 -10.51
C SER A 47 8.23 -10.56 -9.31
N LEU A 48 7.33 -10.63 -8.32
CA LEU A 48 7.42 -9.86 -7.08
C LEU A 48 8.76 -10.08 -6.37
N ILE A 49 9.17 -11.33 -6.14
CA ILE A 49 10.45 -11.67 -5.51
C ILE A 49 11.63 -11.10 -6.31
N LYS A 50 11.58 -11.24 -7.65
CA LYS A 50 12.65 -10.76 -8.54
C LYS A 50 12.76 -9.23 -8.51
N GLU A 51 11.65 -8.52 -8.56
CA GLU A 51 11.61 -7.07 -8.69
C GLU A 51 11.86 -6.35 -7.37
N THR A 52 11.35 -6.88 -6.26
CA THR A 52 11.51 -6.26 -4.93
C THR A 52 12.76 -6.73 -4.19
N GLY A 53 13.37 -7.83 -4.62
CA GLY A 53 14.49 -8.45 -3.90
C GLY A 53 14.10 -9.11 -2.56
N ILE A 54 12.81 -9.21 -2.25
CA ILE A 54 12.33 -9.81 -0.99
C ILE A 54 12.68 -11.30 -0.94
N LYS A 55 13.20 -11.75 0.18
CA LYS A 55 13.55 -13.16 0.33
C LYS A 55 12.31 -14.01 0.57
N THR A 56 12.27 -15.20 -0.02
CA THR A 56 11.19 -16.20 0.22
C THR A 56 11.02 -16.53 1.71
N THR A 57 12.12 -16.52 2.48
CA THR A 57 12.07 -16.70 3.94
C THR A 57 11.31 -15.59 4.65
N THR A 58 11.46 -14.34 4.20
CA THR A 58 10.72 -13.19 4.72
C THR A 58 9.22 -13.35 4.47
N LEU A 59 8.83 -13.73 3.25
CA LEU A 59 7.42 -13.99 2.92
C LEU A 59 6.82 -15.11 3.78
N LYS A 60 7.56 -16.21 3.98
CA LYS A 60 7.12 -17.28 4.88
C LYS A 60 6.97 -16.82 6.33
N ASN A 61 7.83 -15.93 6.81
CA ASN A 61 7.72 -15.37 8.15
C ASN A 61 6.50 -14.45 8.29
N ILE A 62 6.25 -13.59 7.29
CA ILE A 62 5.04 -12.76 7.24
C ILE A 62 3.78 -13.64 7.28
N GLN A 63 3.74 -14.70 6.47
CA GLN A 63 2.62 -15.64 6.48
C GLN A 63 2.43 -16.28 7.85
N LYS A 64 3.52 -16.75 8.51
CA LYS A 64 3.43 -17.33 9.86
C LYS A 64 2.87 -16.35 10.90
N ILE A 65 3.27 -15.08 10.84
CA ILE A 65 2.76 -14.05 11.74
C ILE A 65 1.25 -13.87 11.51
N LEU A 66 0.85 -13.70 10.25
CA LEU A 66 -0.56 -13.55 9.89
C LEU A 66 -1.39 -14.76 10.33
N ASP A 67 -0.93 -15.97 10.05
CA ASP A 67 -1.61 -17.22 10.43
C ASP A 67 -1.72 -17.38 11.96
N ALA A 68 -0.72 -16.92 12.73
CA ALA A 68 -0.76 -16.92 14.18
C ALA A 68 -1.88 -16.01 14.72
N HIS A 69 -1.96 -14.77 14.25
CA HIS A 69 -3.03 -13.84 14.64
C HIS A 69 -4.42 -14.34 14.22
N ILE A 70 -4.52 -14.90 13.03
CA ILE A 70 -5.78 -15.51 12.53
C ILE A 70 -6.18 -16.71 13.41
N LYS A 71 -5.23 -17.54 13.84
CA LYS A 71 -5.50 -18.66 14.73
C LYS A 71 -5.93 -18.23 16.13
N SER A 72 -5.38 -17.12 16.62
CA SER A 72 -5.75 -16.51 17.90
C SER A 72 -7.11 -15.81 17.87
N GLY A 73 -7.67 -15.56 16.69
CA GLY A 73 -8.93 -14.82 16.55
C GLY A 73 -8.75 -13.31 16.71
N ASP A 74 -7.55 -12.80 16.47
CA ASP A 74 -7.20 -11.40 16.67
C ASP A 74 -7.79 -10.51 15.57
N ASP A 75 -8.30 -9.35 15.94
CA ASP A 75 -8.70 -8.31 15.00
C ASP A 75 -7.47 -7.74 14.27
N ILE A 76 -7.66 -7.38 13.00
CA ILE A 76 -6.60 -6.87 12.12
C ILE A 76 -6.98 -5.48 11.61
N CYS A 77 -6.06 -4.54 11.69
CA CYS A 77 -6.18 -3.22 11.07
C CYS A 77 -5.29 -3.13 9.82
N VAL A 78 -5.84 -2.69 8.70
CA VAL A 78 -5.10 -2.33 7.50
C VAL A 78 -4.96 -0.81 7.49
N PHE A 79 -3.77 -0.32 7.80
CA PHE A 79 -3.48 1.11 7.91
C PHE A 79 -2.88 1.63 6.60
N GLY A 80 -3.60 2.49 5.90
CA GLY A 80 -3.20 3.07 4.63
C GLY A 80 -2.67 4.50 4.70
N ASP A 81 -2.59 5.13 3.54
CA ASP A 81 -2.39 6.57 3.40
C ASP A 81 -3.62 7.21 2.75
N TYR A 82 -3.71 8.53 2.81
CA TYR A 82 -4.86 9.31 2.34
C TYR A 82 -4.82 9.64 0.84
N ASP A 83 -3.73 9.35 0.14
CA ASP A 83 -3.62 9.58 -1.31
C ASP A 83 -4.16 8.39 -2.13
N ALA A 84 -4.10 8.51 -3.45
CA ALA A 84 -4.67 7.51 -4.35
C ALA A 84 -4.01 6.14 -4.20
N ASP A 85 -2.69 6.09 -4.00
CA ASP A 85 -1.94 4.84 -3.87
C ASP A 85 -2.23 4.20 -2.51
N GLY A 86 -2.28 4.99 -1.44
CA GLY A 86 -2.65 4.53 -0.11
C GLY A 86 -4.08 4.00 -0.03
N ILE A 87 -5.05 4.72 -0.59
CA ILE A 87 -6.46 4.29 -0.60
C ILE A 87 -6.64 2.99 -1.39
N THR A 88 -6.05 2.91 -2.59
CA THR A 88 -6.22 1.73 -3.45
C THR A 88 -5.49 0.51 -2.89
N SER A 89 -4.28 0.66 -2.37
CA SER A 89 -3.54 -0.45 -1.74
C SER A 89 -4.22 -0.94 -0.47
N THR A 90 -4.77 -0.03 0.34
CA THR A 90 -5.59 -0.38 1.50
C THR A 90 -6.81 -1.20 1.10
N ALA A 91 -7.56 -0.76 0.08
CA ALA A 91 -8.74 -1.47 -0.39
C ALA A 91 -8.41 -2.87 -0.90
N ILE A 92 -7.32 -3.03 -1.65
CA ILE A 92 -6.87 -4.33 -2.17
C ILE A 92 -6.51 -5.28 -1.03
N LEU A 93 -5.67 -4.84 -0.09
CA LEU A 93 -5.23 -5.70 1.01
C LEU A 93 -6.39 -6.03 1.96
N TRP A 94 -7.22 -5.03 2.29
CA TRP A 94 -8.40 -5.22 3.13
C TRP A 94 -9.35 -6.27 2.55
N GLN A 95 -9.73 -6.15 1.27
CA GLN A 95 -10.58 -7.12 0.59
C GLN A 95 -9.97 -8.53 0.57
N ALA A 96 -8.67 -8.62 0.28
CA ALA A 96 -7.95 -9.90 0.30
C ALA A 96 -7.97 -10.56 1.68
N LEU A 97 -7.73 -9.79 2.75
CA LEU A 97 -7.75 -10.29 4.12
C LEU A 97 -9.18 -10.67 4.56
N VAL A 98 -10.19 -9.86 4.27
CA VAL A 98 -11.60 -10.21 4.54
C VAL A 98 -11.98 -11.52 3.87
N TYR A 99 -11.56 -11.72 2.62
CA TYR A 99 -11.77 -12.99 1.93
C TYR A 99 -11.00 -14.15 2.59
N TYR A 100 -9.75 -13.91 3.00
CA TYR A 100 -8.89 -14.92 3.62
C TYR A 100 -9.38 -15.39 4.99
N VAL A 101 -9.98 -14.49 5.78
CA VAL A 101 -10.55 -14.83 7.10
C VAL A 101 -12.05 -15.18 7.04
N LYS A 102 -12.62 -15.32 5.86
CA LYS A 102 -14.05 -15.62 5.68
C LYS A 102 -14.46 -16.86 6.48
N GLY A 103 -15.53 -16.72 7.26
CA GLY A 103 -16.03 -17.80 8.15
C GLY A 103 -15.32 -17.90 9.49
N LYS A 104 -14.37 -17.00 9.80
CA LYS A 104 -13.77 -16.86 11.13
C LYS A 104 -14.38 -15.66 11.85
N ASN A 105 -14.39 -15.70 13.16
CA ASN A 105 -14.84 -14.56 13.99
C ASN A 105 -13.71 -13.56 14.19
N ILE A 106 -13.27 -12.93 13.08
CA ILE A 106 -12.15 -11.97 13.03
C ILE A 106 -12.62 -10.76 12.24
N ARG A 107 -12.43 -9.58 12.79
CA ARG A 107 -12.68 -8.33 12.10
C ARG A 107 -11.40 -7.85 11.43
N VAL A 108 -11.53 -7.46 10.17
CA VAL A 108 -10.47 -6.80 9.42
C VAL A 108 -11.03 -5.45 9.01
N LEU A 109 -10.50 -4.37 9.59
CA LEU A 109 -10.97 -3.02 9.28
C LEU A 109 -9.85 -2.18 8.67
N PRO A 110 -10.16 -1.35 7.66
CA PRO A 110 -9.22 -0.39 7.11
C PRO A 110 -9.17 0.84 8.01
N PHE A 111 -8.04 1.51 8.05
CA PHE A 111 -7.90 2.84 8.65
C PHE A 111 -7.15 3.75 7.68
N LEU A 112 -7.75 4.87 7.32
CA LEU A 112 -7.13 5.90 6.49
C LEU A 112 -6.89 7.15 7.35
N PRO A 113 -5.65 7.62 7.49
CA PRO A 113 -5.36 8.79 8.30
C PRO A 113 -5.91 10.07 7.66
N ASP A 114 -6.41 10.98 8.47
CA ASP A 114 -6.72 12.33 8.06
C ASP A 114 -5.45 13.19 8.10
N ARG A 115 -5.10 13.83 6.98
CA ARG A 115 -3.88 14.61 6.85
C ARG A 115 -3.75 15.73 7.89
N HIS A 116 -4.86 16.37 8.24
CA HIS A 116 -4.87 17.52 9.14
C HIS A 116 -4.83 17.10 10.62
N ARG A 117 -5.39 15.93 10.94
CA ARG A 117 -5.46 15.40 12.31
C ARG A 117 -4.24 14.55 12.67
N HIS A 118 -3.84 13.67 11.76
CA HIS A 118 -2.84 12.62 12.02
C HIS A 118 -1.47 12.94 11.41
N GLY A 119 -1.43 13.81 10.39
CA GLY A 119 -0.22 14.04 9.60
C GLY A 119 -0.02 12.96 8.54
N TYR A 120 1.24 12.73 8.15
CA TYR A 120 1.60 11.75 7.13
C TYR A 120 1.93 10.40 7.77
N GLY A 121 1.39 9.33 7.18
CA GLY A 121 1.70 7.95 7.53
C GLY A 121 1.24 7.52 8.92
N LEU A 122 1.79 6.41 9.41
CA LEU A 122 1.48 5.86 10.74
C LEU A 122 2.06 6.76 11.83
N SER A 123 1.21 7.51 12.51
CA SER A 123 1.58 8.44 13.58
C SER A 123 1.08 7.97 14.95
N VAL A 124 1.70 8.48 16.02
CA VAL A 124 1.25 8.22 17.41
C VAL A 124 -0.23 8.62 17.58
N LYS A 125 -0.64 9.77 17.03
CA LYS A 125 -2.03 10.24 17.11
C LYS A 125 -3.01 9.28 16.45
N ALA A 126 -2.65 8.73 15.28
CA ALA A 126 -3.48 7.75 14.59
C ALA A 126 -3.60 6.45 15.39
N VAL A 127 -2.50 5.96 15.96
CA VAL A 127 -2.49 4.78 16.84
C VAL A 127 -3.37 5.01 18.07
N GLU A 128 -3.23 6.15 18.74
CA GLU A 128 -4.07 6.49 19.88
C GLU A 128 -5.55 6.55 19.51
N GLU A 129 -5.89 7.09 18.35
CA GLU A 129 -7.28 7.17 17.90
C GLU A 129 -7.87 5.79 17.62
N ILE A 130 -7.13 4.87 17.02
CA ILE A 130 -7.56 3.49 16.79
C ILE A 130 -7.95 2.81 18.13
N TYR A 131 -7.15 2.99 19.18
CA TYR A 131 -7.35 2.31 20.46
C TYR A 131 -8.23 3.09 21.46
N ASN A 132 -8.42 4.39 21.29
CA ASN A 132 -9.17 5.23 22.25
C ASN A 132 -10.66 5.42 21.88
N GLY A 133 -11.18 4.70 20.90
CA GLY A 133 -12.59 4.74 20.54
C GLY A 133 -13.03 6.04 19.85
N LYS A 134 -12.12 6.79 19.25
CA LYS A 134 -12.40 8.07 18.57
C LYS A 134 -12.34 8.00 17.05
N SER A 135 -11.92 6.87 16.49
CA SER A 135 -11.95 6.65 15.05
C SER A 135 -13.35 6.24 14.58
N TRP A 136 -13.58 6.33 13.27
CA TRP A 136 -14.82 5.83 12.68
C TRP A 136 -15.00 4.33 13.00
N GLU A 137 -13.93 3.56 12.86
CA GLU A 137 -13.89 2.12 13.11
C GLU A 137 -14.27 1.80 14.56
N SER A 138 -13.66 2.49 15.52
CA SER A 138 -13.96 2.28 16.92
C SER A 138 -15.34 2.81 17.35
N THR A 139 -15.89 3.81 16.66
CA THR A 139 -17.24 4.31 16.91
C THR A 139 -18.29 3.30 16.43
N HIS A 140 -18.05 2.67 15.27
CA HIS A 140 -18.99 1.68 14.71
C HIS A 140 -18.74 0.27 15.24
N TYR A 141 -17.52 0.01 15.70
CA TYR A 141 -17.06 -1.27 16.27
C TYR A 141 -16.38 -1.00 17.61
N PRO A 142 -17.12 -0.69 18.69
CA PRO A 142 -16.55 -0.22 19.96
C PRO A 142 -15.59 -1.22 20.62
N ASP A 143 -15.74 -2.51 20.31
CA ASP A 143 -14.85 -3.57 20.81
C ASP A 143 -13.68 -3.87 19.88
N PHE A 144 -13.50 -3.08 18.80
CA PHE A 144 -12.40 -3.29 17.88
C PHE A 144 -11.07 -2.90 18.53
N SER A 145 -10.22 -3.90 18.74
CA SER A 145 -8.90 -3.73 19.35
C SER A 145 -7.88 -4.59 18.58
N PRO A 146 -7.36 -4.08 17.45
CA PRO A 146 -6.51 -4.88 16.59
C PRO A 146 -5.21 -5.27 17.30
N LYS A 147 -4.84 -6.55 17.19
CA LYS A 147 -3.55 -7.08 17.65
C LYS A 147 -2.53 -7.17 16.53
N LEU A 148 -2.96 -6.96 15.30
CA LEU A 148 -2.11 -6.86 14.14
C LEU A 148 -2.47 -5.61 13.34
N ILE A 149 -1.50 -4.73 13.10
CA ILE A 149 -1.61 -3.61 12.19
C ILE A 149 -0.69 -3.85 11.00
N ILE A 150 -1.25 -3.82 9.80
CA ILE A 150 -0.49 -3.95 8.56
C ILE A 150 -0.55 -2.62 7.84
N THR A 151 0.61 -1.99 7.65
CA THR A 151 0.71 -0.72 6.93
C THR A 151 0.89 -0.96 5.44
N VAL A 152 0.23 -0.14 4.62
CA VAL A 152 0.40 -0.11 3.18
C VAL A 152 0.69 1.31 2.72
N ASP A 153 1.62 1.46 1.78
CA ASP A 153 2.07 2.74 1.24
C ASP A 153 2.67 3.72 2.28
N ASN A 154 2.98 3.24 3.46
CA ASN A 154 3.60 4.01 4.55
C ASN A 154 4.25 3.09 5.59
N GLY A 155 4.75 3.66 6.69
CA GLY A 155 5.20 2.91 7.87
C GLY A 155 6.72 2.74 8.00
N ILE A 156 7.53 2.94 6.95
CA ILE A 156 8.99 2.68 6.98
C ILE A 156 9.71 3.54 8.03
N VAL A 157 9.26 4.77 8.26
CA VAL A 157 9.87 5.72 9.21
C VAL A 157 9.06 5.92 10.49
N ALA A 158 8.06 5.09 10.74
CA ALA A 158 7.09 5.23 11.84
C ALA A 158 7.59 4.67 13.20
N ASN A 159 8.86 4.86 13.55
CA ASN A 159 9.48 4.26 14.73
C ASN A 159 8.71 4.54 16.03
N GLN A 160 8.33 5.79 16.28
CA GLN A 160 7.60 6.16 17.51
C GLN A 160 6.23 5.48 17.62
N ALA A 161 5.52 5.39 16.51
CA ALA A 161 4.23 4.70 16.47
C ALA A 161 4.40 3.17 16.64
N ALA A 162 5.44 2.59 16.05
CA ALA A 162 5.78 1.17 16.22
C ALA A 162 6.16 0.84 17.67
N ASP A 163 6.93 1.72 18.33
CA ASP A 163 7.27 1.56 19.74
C ASP A 163 6.01 1.60 20.64
N LEU A 164 5.10 2.54 20.37
CA LEU A 164 3.83 2.61 21.08
C LEU A 164 2.97 1.36 20.86
N LEU A 165 2.90 0.85 19.64
CA LEU A 165 2.18 -0.40 19.33
C LEU A 165 2.77 -1.60 20.06
N SER A 166 4.11 -1.69 20.10
CA SER A 166 4.81 -2.76 20.84
C SER A 166 4.51 -2.75 22.34
N GLN A 167 4.22 -1.58 22.93
CA GLN A 167 3.83 -1.45 24.33
C GLN A 167 2.36 -1.83 24.60
N LYS A 168 1.51 -1.77 23.59
CA LYS A 168 0.09 -2.14 23.70
C LYS A 168 -0.18 -3.65 23.54
N GLY A 169 0.81 -4.42 23.10
CA GLY A 169 0.77 -5.88 22.98
C GLY A 169 0.14 -6.37 21.69
#